data_a378d0eb4a1295eea447982cb7e6095b
#
_entry.id   a378d0eb4a1295eea447982cb7e6095b
#
_cell.length_a   1.000
_cell.length_b   1.000
_cell.length_c   1.000
_cell.angle_alpha   90.00
_cell.angle_beta   90.00
_cell.angle_gamma   90.00
#
_symmetry.space_group_name_H-M   'P 1'
#
loop_
_entity.id
_entity.type
_entity.pdbx_description
1 polymer ?
#
loop_
_entity_poly.entity_id
_entity_poly.type
_entity_poly.pdbx_seq_one_letter_code
_entity_poly.pdbx_strand_id
1 'polypeptide(L)'
;MAQKIRIRLKAYDHRVLDQSARRIVGTAERTGATVLGPVPLPTRIERFTVRRSTFVHKDSHEHFEIRTHKRLIDIKDPTAQTVDELKKLNLPAGVDISVNV
;
A
#
# COMPACT_ATOMS: atom_id res chain seq x y z
N MET A 1 18.75 13.12 17.57
CA MET A 1 17.92 13.31 16.38
C MET A 1 16.80 12.30 16.37
N ALA A 2 15.59 12.78 16.15
CA ALA A 2 14.46 11.89 16.03
C ALA A 2 14.58 11.10 14.71
N GLN A 3 14.55 9.79 14.81
CA GLN A 3 14.47 8.95 13.63
C GLN A 3 13.01 8.87 13.16
N LYS A 4 12.84 8.76 11.86
CA LYS A 4 11.54 8.67 11.25
C LYS A 4 11.55 7.60 10.17
N ILE A 5 10.59 6.71 10.23
CA ILE A 5 10.41 5.70 9.19
C ILE A 5 9.17 6.07 8.38
N ARG A 6 9.34 6.14 7.09
CA ARG A 6 8.24 6.41 6.17
C ARG A 6 7.94 5.14 5.38
N ILE A 7 6.73 4.66 5.51
CA ILE A 7 6.28 3.44 4.85
C ILE A 7 5.24 3.81 3.80
N ARG A 8 5.50 3.39 2.57
CA ARG A 8 4.55 3.56 1.47
C ARG A 8 3.99 2.20 1.10
N LEU A 9 2.67 2.11 1.05
CA LEU A 9 1.97 0.90 0.68
C LEU A 9 1.24 1.13 -0.64
N LYS A 10 1.30 0.13 -1.51
CA LYS A 10 0.57 0.13 -2.78
C LYS A 10 -0.16 -1.19 -2.93
N ALA A 11 -1.37 -1.13 -3.39
CA ALA A 11 -2.13 -2.33 -3.74
C ALA A 11 -3.24 -1.98 -4.73
N TYR A 12 -3.66 -2.97 -5.48
CA TYR A 12 -4.81 -2.82 -6.37
C TYR A 12 -6.13 -2.92 -5.61
N ASP A 13 -6.14 -3.64 -4.50
CA ASP A 13 -7.32 -3.81 -3.67
C ASP A 13 -7.21 -2.92 -2.43
N HIS A 14 -8.13 -1.97 -2.30
CA HIS A 14 -8.11 -1.04 -1.17
C HIS A 14 -8.38 -1.72 0.17
N ARG A 15 -9.15 -2.81 0.20
CA ARG A 15 -9.46 -3.52 1.43
C ARG A 15 -8.23 -4.19 2.01
N VAL A 16 -7.47 -4.85 1.17
CA VAL A 16 -6.21 -5.49 1.56
C VAL A 16 -5.21 -4.45 2.01
N LEU A 17 -5.16 -3.32 1.31
CA LEU A 17 -4.29 -2.21 1.64
C LEU A 17 -4.61 -1.65 3.02
N ASP A 18 -5.89 -1.42 3.31
CA ASP A 18 -6.33 -0.88 4.60
C ASP A 18 -6.04 -1.84 5.74
N GLN A 19 -6.23 -3.14 5.53
CA GLN A 19 -5.87 -4.14 6.53
C GLN A 19 -4.38 -4.14 6.83
N SER A 20 -3.56 -4.05 5.80
CA SER A 20 -2.11 -4.00 5.94
C SER A 20 -1.68 -2.74 6.70
N ALA A 21 -2.27 -1.60 6.37
CA ALA A 21 -2.01 -0.35 7.07
C ALA A 21 -2.35 -0.45 8.55
N ARG A 22 -3.49 -1.03 8.90
CA ARG A 22 -3.89 -1.23 10.30
C ARG A 22 -2.91 -2.12 11.05
N ARG A 23 -2.43 -3.19 10.43
CA ARG A 23 -1.45 -4.09 11.05
C ARG A 23 -0.15 -3.36 11.35
N ILE A 24 0.32 -2.57 10.41
CA ILE A 24 1.55 -1.80 10.59
C ILE A 24 1.38 -0.78 11.71
N VAL A 25 0.28 -0.04 11.71
CA VAL A 25 -0.01 0.95 12.76
C VAL A 25 -0.10 0.28 14.12
N GLY A 26 -0.85 -0.82 14.23
CA GLY A 26 -0.99 -1.55 15.48
C GLY A 26 0.35 -2.08 16.00
N THR A 27 1.19 -2.60 15.12
CA THR A 27 2.51 -3.10 15.49
C THR A 27 3.39 -1.96 16.00
N ALA A 28 3.41 -0.83 15.30
CA ALA A 28 4.23 0.30 15.69
C ALA A 28 3.78 0.89 17.03
N GLU A 29 2.49 1.04 17.23
CA GLU A 29 1.94 1.55 18.49
C GLU A 29 2.25 0.62 19.67
N ARG A 30 2.13 -0.68 19.44
CA ARG A 30 2.42 -1.69 20.47
C ARG A 30 3.88 -1.65 20.92
N THR A 31 4.78 -1.28 20.03
CA THR A 31 6.22 -1.17 20.35
C THR A 31 6.62 0.18 20.92
N GLY A 32 5.66 1.08 21.11
CA GLY A 32 5.91 2.38 21.73
C GLY A 32 6.26 3.50 20.77
N ALA A 33 6.25 3.27 19.47
CA ALA A 33 6.50 4.31 18.50
C ALA A 33 5.27 5.20 18.30
N THR A 34 5.50 6.44 17.92
CA THR A 34 4.42 7.36 17.58
C THR A 34 4.11 7.22 16.10
N VAL A 35 2.87 6.94 15.80
CA VAL A 35 2.44 6.76 14.42
C VAL A 35 1.59 7.94 13.99
N LEU A 36 2.00 8.57 12.90
CA LEU A 36 1.14 9.49 12.17
C LEU A 36 0.31 8.63 11.23
N GLY A 37 -0.97 8.52 11.50
CA GLY A 37 -1.91 7.57 10.93
C GLY A 37 -1.84 7.42 9.42
N PRO A 38 -2.43 6.38 8.86
CA PRO A 38 -2.31 6.19 7.42
C PRO A 38 -2.95 7.35 6.67
N VAL A 39 -2.15 7.99 5.81
CA VAL A 39 -2.60 9.08 4.96
C VAL A 39 -2.91 8.50 3.59
N PRO A 40 -4.16 8.61 3.12
CA PRO A 40 -4.47 8.18 1.76
C PRO A 40 -3.81 9.12 0.75
N LEU A 41 -3.03 8.55 -0.14
CA LEU A 41 -2.49 9.29 -1.27
C LEU A 41 -3.44 9.17 -2.46
N PRO A 42 -3.34 10.08 -3.45
CA PRO A 42 -4.20 10.00 -4.61
C PRO A 42 -4.13 8.64 -5.30
N THR A 43 -5.29 8.10 -5.62
CA THR A 43 -5.39 6.82 -6.33
C THR A 43 -5.01 7.04 -7.80
N ARG A 44 -4.06 6.25 -8.27
CA ARG A 44 -3.69 6.28 -9.67
C ARG A 44 -4.61 5.36 -10.45
N ILE A 45 -5.24 5.90 -11.48
CA ILE A 45 -6.14 5.16 -12.34
C ILE A 45 -5.50 5.06 -13.71
N GLU A 46 -5.27 3.84 -14.16
CA GLU A 46 -4.80 3.57 -15.51
C GLU A 46 -5.92 2.90 -16.30
N ARG A 47 -6.25 3.48 -17.43
CA ARG A 47 -7.28 2.96 -18.30
C ARG A 47 -6.65 2.56 -19.62
N PHE A 48 -6.92 1.34 -20.06
CA PHE A 48 -6.50 0.91 -21.39
C PHE A 48 -7.60 0.13 -22.06
N THR A 49 -7.58 0.26 -23.38
CA THR A 49 -8.49 -0.45 -24.25
C THR A 49 -7.71 -1.59 -24.90
N VAL A 50 -8.16 -2.81 -24.72
CA VAL A 50 -7.60 -3.95 -25.41
C VAL A 50 -8.50 -4.30 -26.58
N ARG A 51 -7.89 -4.32 -27.75
CA ARG A 51 -8.58 -4.71 -28.96
C ARG A 51 -8.50 -6.21 -29.12
N ARG A 52 -9.61 -6.88 -29.01
CA ARG A 52 -9.67 -8.30 -29.32
C ARG A 52 -9.89 -8.49 -30.81
N SER A 53 -9.78 -9.73 -31.25
CA SER A 53 -9.88 -10.09 -32.67
C SER A 53 -10.89 -9.25 -33.46
N THR A 54 -10.45 -8.68 -34.56
CA THR A 54 -11.22 -7.73 -35.33
C THR A 54 -12.16 -8.39 -36.34
N PHE A 55 -12.16 -9.69 -36.45
CA PHE A 55 -12.90 -10.35 -37.54
C PHE A 55 -14.38 -10.50 -37.30
N VAL A 56 -14.83 -10.43 -36.07
CA VAL A 56 -16.17 -10.90 -35.76
C VAL A 56 -17.05 -9.82 -35.20
N HIS A 57 -16.52 -8.86 -34.47
CA HIS A 57 -17.35 -7.88 -33.80
C HIS A 57 -16.77 -6.49 -33.89
N LYS A 58 -17.63 -5.53 -34.22
CA LYS A 58 -17.29 -4.11 -34.13
C LYS A 58 -17.05 -3.66 -32.69
N ASP A 59 -17.54 -4.43 -31.72
CA ASP A 59 -17.48 -4.10 -30.31
C ASP A 59 -16.43 -4.92 -29.57
N SER A 60 -15.34 -5.26 -30.24
CA SER A 60 -14.28 -6.05 -29.64
C SER A 60 -13.33 -5.26 -28.76
N HIS A 61 -13.73 -4.08 -28.31
CA HIS A 61 -12.96 -3.26 -27.37
C HIS A 61 -13.35 -3.60 -25.95
N GLU A 62 -12.40 -4.05 -25.18
CA GLU A 62 -12.56 -4.18 -23.74
C GLU A 62 -11.82 -3.04 -23.07
N HIS A 63 -12.52 -2.35 -22.18
CA HIS A 63 -11.92 -1.30 -21.40
C HIS A 63 -11.52 -1.86 -20.05
N PHE A 64 -10.24 -1.80 -19.77
CA PHE A 64 -9.69 -2.22 -18.48
C PHE A 64 -9.28 -1.00 -17.68
N GLU A 65 -9.56 -1.03 -16.41
CA GLU A 65 -9.19 0.01 -15.50
C GLU A 65 -8.42 -0.61 -14.35
N ILE A 66 -7.20 -0.13 -14.14
CA ILE A 66 -6.39 -0.53 -12.99
C ILE A 66 -6.31 0.65 -12.05
N ARG A 67 -6.78 0.44 -10.82
CA ARG A 67 -6.68 1.43 -9.75
C ARG A 67 -5.59 1.02 -8.79
N THR A 68 -4.60 1.87 -8.64
CA THR A 68 -3.52 1.66 -7.68
C THR A 68 -3.78 2.55 -6.48
N HIS A 69 -4.10 1.93 -5.37
CA HIS A 69 -4.31 2.64 -4.11
C HIS A 69 -2.99 2.76 -3.37
N LYS A 70 -2.77 3.90 -2.75
CA LYS A 70 -1.53 4.18 -2.00
C LYS A 70 -1.87 4.69 -0.62
N ARG A 71 -1.06 4.26 0.36
CA ARG A 71 -1.15 4.76 1.73
C ARG A 71 0.25 5.11 2.22
N LEU A 72 0.32 6.16 3.02
CA LEU A 72 1.56 6.62 3.62
C LEU A 72 1.45 6.55 5.14
N ILE A 73 2.42 5.91 5.76
CA ILE A 73 2.49 5.82 7.22
C ILE A 73 3.83 6.37 7.66
N ASP A 74 3.81 7.35 8.56
CA ASP A 74 5.01 7.90 9.18
C ASP A 74 5.11 7.38 10.61
N ILE A 75 6.24 6.80 10.96
CA ILE A 75 6.53 6.32 12.30
C ILE A 75 7.64 7.19 12.87
N LYS A 76 7.34 7.87 13.97
CA LYS A 76 8.31 8.70 14.70
C LYS A 76 8.86 7.93 15.88
N ASP A 77 10.12 8.16 16.16
CA ASP A 77 10.82 7.59 17.31
C ASP A 77 10.70 6.06 17.38
N PRO A 78 11.02 5.36 16.27
CA PRO A 78 10.96 3.91 16.29
C PRO A 78 12.02 3.34 17.23
N THR A 79 11.65 2.29 17.95
CA THR A 79 12.61 1.53 18.76
C THR A 79 13.19 0.40 17.91
N ALA A 80 14.25 -0.24 18.41
CA ALA A 80 14.79 -1.44 17.77
C ALA A 80 13.71 -2.53 17.66
N GLN A 81 12.85 -2.62 18.67
CA GLN A 81 11.74 -3.55 18.68
C GLN A 81 10.73 -3.25 17.56
N THR A 82 10.47 -1.97 17.32
CA THR A 82 9.59 -1.56 16.23
C THR A 82 10.11 -2.06 14.87
N VAL A 83 11.39 -1.87 14.61
CA VAL A 83 12.01 -2.32 13.36
C VAL A 83 11.93 -3.83 13.24
N ASP A 84 12.25 -4.56 14.30
CA ASP A 84 12.21 -6.03 14.29
C ASP A 84 10.80 -6.55 14.04
N GLU A 85 9.81 -5.99 14.71
CA GLU A 85 8.42 -6.41 14.55
C GLU A 85 7.90 -6.10 13.13
N LEU A 86 8.29 -4.99 12.55
CA LEU A 86 7.90 -4.67 11.18
C LEU A 86 8.51 -5.64 10.17
N LYS A 87 9.74 -6.08 10.40
CA LYS A 87 10.39 -7.07 9.54
C LYS A 87 9.71 -8.43 9.60
N LYS A 88 9.16 -8.80 10.75
CA LYS A 88 8.48 -10.07 10.95
C LYS A 88 7.04 -10.07 10.45
N LEU A 89 6.52 -8.91 10.10
CA LEU A 89 5.13 -8.77 9.75
C LEU A 89 4.86 -9.40 8.39
N ASN A 90 3.96 -10.38 8.38
CA ASN A 90 3.49 -10.98 7.14
C ASN A 90 2.28 -10.21 6.64
N LEU A 91 2.44 -9.58 5.48
CA LEU A 91 1.34 -8.87 4.84
C LEU A 91 0.73 -9.75 3.74
N PRO A 92 -0.56 -9.54 3.43
CA PRO A 92 -1.20 -10.29 2.36
C PRO A 92 -0.49 -10.11 1.03
N ALA A 93 -0.57 -11.13 0.18
CA ALA A 93 -0.06 -11.02 -1.18
C ALA A 93 -0.78 -9.90 -1.92
N GLY A 94 -0.06 -9.21 -2.80
CA GLY A 94 -0.62 -8.13 -3.59
C GLY A 94 -0.40 -6.74 -2.98
N VAL A 95 0.24 -6.66 -1.82
CA VAL A 95 0.62 -5.36 -1.23
C VAL A 95 2.11 -5.15 -1.42
N ASP A 96 2.44 -4.04 -2.03
CA ASP A 96 3.81 -3.60 -2.24
C ASP A 96 4.20 -2.64 -1.13
N ILE A 97 5.36 -2.86 -0.51
CA ILE A 97 5.82 -2.06 0.60
C ILE A 97 7.16 -1.43 0.25
N SER A 98 7.25 -0.13 0.46
CA SER A 98 8.50 0.60 0.36
C SER A 98 8.78 1.30 1.69
N VAL A 99 9.93 1.05 2.26
CA VAL A 99 10.32 1.60 3.55
C VAL A 99 11.52 2.51 3.37
N ASN A 100 11.39 3.75 3.78
CA ASN A 100 12.46 4.73 3.79
C ASN A 100 12.78 5.13 5.23
N VAL A 101 14.04 5.05 5.54
CA VAL A 101 14.53 5.46 6.87
C VAL A 101 15.16 6.83 6.81
#